data_75e32fbf94a1f618ec4eb4629baab2bf
#
_entry.id   75e32fbf94a1f618ec4eb4629baab2bf
#
_cell.length_a   1.000
_cell.length_b   1.000
_cell.length_c   1.000
_cell.angle_alpha   90.00
_cell.angle_beta   90.00
_cell.angle_gamma   90.00
#
_symmetry.space_group_name_H-M   'P 1'
#
loop_
_entity.id
_entity.type
_entity.pdbx_description
1 polymer ?
#
loop_
_entity_poly.entity_id
_entity_poly.type
_entity_poly.pdbx_seq_one_letter_code
_entity_poly.pdbx_strand_id
1 'polypeptide(L)'
;MLEIKNLNCVLNAHFSLQNINISLNPSERVAIVGESGSGKSSIANIIMRLNPRFKPHNGEVLFETTNLLQESEEFMQHLRGNAIACIAQDPLSSLNPLHKIGKQMSEAYFLHHKNASKTLLKEKVLNAMQQVQLDEKFLDRYPYELSGGQRQRVCIAMGIINAPKLLICDEPTTALDAQIQNQILDLLKQLSAEKNIALLFISHDLKAVKRLADRVYVLKKGEIVETNSTKELFNDPKHEYSKLLIQASNLPAKNLKALDETLLEVKDFSVYYLQKRFFRPSLKKPLIASVNFSLKAKENIGIIGESGSGKSSLALGLLKLALNSGEEKILGQSVGLLNSKAFKPYRKILQMVFQDPYASLNPRLSIQSILTEALRFAYPKASKKEWHHLAKLCLEEVCLNPELLNFYAYELSGGERQRVAIARAIALKPKIILLDEPTSALDKSIQKSVLELLLDLQEKQDLSYLFISHDLDVIKAFCDKVLVISEGKVVEMGAIKEVFDNPKHAYTKRLLESRL
;
A
#
# COMPACT_ATOMS: atom_id res chain seq x y z
N MET A 1 18.00 7.43 25.70
CA MET A 1 18.85 6.85 24.65
C MET A 1 18.84 7.71 23.40
N LEU A 2 17.68 7.97 22.78
CA LEU A 2 17.52 9.01 21.75
C LEU A 2 16.68 10.14 22.33
N GLU A 3 17.11 11.39 22.15
CA GLU A 3 16.37 12.56 22.59
C GLU A 3 16.50 13.67 21.55
N ILE A 4 15.38 14.14 21.05
CA ILE A 4 15.28 15.29 20.14
C ILE A 4 14.70 16.45 20.95
N LYS A 5 15.39 17.59 20.98
CA LYS A 5 15.01 18.78 21.74
C LYS A 5 14.85 19.99 20.83
N ASN A 6 13.67 20.59 20.85
CA ASN A 6 13.35 21.85 20.16
C ASN A 6 13.84 21.92 18.72
N LEU A 7 13.76 20.77 17.99
CA LEU A 7 14.27 20.65 16.64
C LEU A 7 13.40 21.43 15.66
N ASN A 8 14.04 22.37 14.95
CA ASN A 8 13.42 23.13 13.87
C ASN A 8 14.22 22.91 12.57
N CYS A 9 13.54 22.54 11.51
CA CYS A 9 14.18 22.23 10.22
C CYS A 9 13.31 22.60 9.05
N VAL A 10 13.80 23.45 8.14
CA VAL A 10 13.14 23.71 6.86
C VAL A 10 13.42 22.52 5.93
N LEU A 11 12.38 21.87 5.44
CA LEU A 11 12.48 20.73 4.54
C LEU A 11 12.36 21.14 3.06
N ASN A 12 11.50 22.12 2.79
CA ASN A 12 11.37 22.76 1.47
C ASN A 12 10.75 24.17 1.60
N ALA A 13 10.49 24.84 0.49
CA ALA A 13 9.96 26.21 0.48
C ALA A 13 8.60 26.38 1.20
N HIS A 14 7.84 25.30 1.37
CA HIS A 14 6.47 25.34 1.89
C HIS A 14 6.26 24.50 3.14
N PHE A 15 7.30 23.80 3.63
CA PHE A 15 7.15 22.86 4.73
C PHE A 15 8.38 22.80 5.65
N SER A 16 8.14 22.90 6.95
CA SER A 16 9.15 22.82 8.01
C SER A 16 8.68 21.95 9.17
N LEU A 17 9.63 21.35 9.87
CA LEU A 17 9.43 20.80 11.20
C LEU A 17 9.62 21.93 12.22
N GLN A 18 8.73 22.00 13.22
CA GLN A 18 8.73 23.06 14.23
C GLN A 18 8.64 22.46 15.63
N ASN A 19 9.59 22.86 16.48
CA ASN A 19 9.62 22.51 17.90
C ASN A 19 9.42 21.01 18.17
N ILE A 20 10.11 20.14 17.41
CA ILE A 20 10.00 18.70 17.58
C ILE A 20 10.73 18.27 18.84
N ASN A 21 9.99 17.64 19.75
CA ASN A 21 10.48 17.07 20.99
C ASN A 21 10.10 15.59 21.06
N ILE A 22 11.07 14.69 21.00
CA ILE A 22 10.87 13.23 21.03
C ILE A 22 11.90 12.63 21.98
N SER A 23 11.48 11.73 22.84
CA SER A 23 12.36 10.91 23.65
C SER A 23 12.09 9.43 23.44
N LEU A 24 13.14 8.63 23.48
CA LEU A 24 13.07 7.18 23.35
C LEU A 24 14.07 6.55 24.34
N ASN A 25 13.54 5.74 25.26
CA ASN A 25 14.35 5.04 26.24
C ASN A 25 14.92 3.73 25.67
N PRO A 26 15.94 3.13 26.31
CA PRO A 26 16.42 1.79 25.93
C PRO A 26 15.26 0.78 25.96
N SER A 27 15.22 -0.09 24.95
CA SER A 27 14.20 -1.15 24.80
C SER A 27 12.74 -0.66 24.68
N GLU A 28 12.49 0.66 24.63
CA GLU A 28 11.17 1.25 24.43
C GLU A 28 10.78 1.19 22.93
N ARG A 29 9.51 1.02 22.66
CA ARG A 29 8.94 1.05 21.32
C ARG A 29 8.05 2.27 21.18
N VAL A 30 8.54 3.28 20.49
CA VAL A 30 7.84 4.54 20.28
C VAL A 30 7.38 4.65 18.84
N ALA A 31 6.14 5.07 18.64
CA ALA A 31 5.64 5.34 17.30
C ALA A 31 5.51 6.85 17.02
N ILE A 32 5.71 7.23 15.74
CA ILE A 32 5.33 8.53 15.19
C ILE A 32 4.22 8.29 14.18
N VAL A 33 3.04 8.88 14.41
CA VAL A 33 1.87 8.76 13.53
C VAL A 33 1.45 10.12 12.96
N GLY A 34 0.76 10.12 11.83
CA GLY A 34 0.22 11.30 11.16
C GLY A 34 -0.04 11.03 9.69
N GLU A 35 -0.69 11.95 9.00
CA GLU A 35 -0.96 11.87 7.56
C GLU A 35 0.32 11.85 6.72
N SER A 36 0.19 11.39 5.46
CA SER A 36 1.28 11.47 4.49
C SER A 36 1.72 12.93 4.31
N GLY A 37 3.04 13.15 4.22
CA GLY A 37 3.58 14.51 4.13
C GLY A 37 3.64 15.29 5.44
N SER A 38 3.25 14.74 6.60
CA SER A 38 3.36 15.43 7.89
C SER A 38 4.81 15.60 8.40
N GLY A 39 5.81 14.96 7.77
CA GLY A 39 7.23 15.07 8.13
C GLY A 39 7.80 13.86 8.89
N LYS A 40 7.07 12.75 9.05
CA LYS A 40 7.50 11.56 9.80
C LYS A 40 8.85 11.01 9.31
N SER A 41 8.95 10.65 8.05
CA SER A 41 10.19 10.12 7.43
C SER A 41 11.33 11.16 7.42
N SER A 42 10.98 12.46 7.45
CA SER A 42 11.99 13.52 7.54
C SER A 42 12.70 13.51 8.90
N ILE A 43 11.98 13.17 9.99
CA ILE A 43 12.58 13.01 11.32
C ILE A 43 13.61 11.87 11.29
N ALA A 44 13.27 10.70 10.71
CA ALA A 44 14.23 9.61 10.54
C ALA A 44 15.47 10.03 9.72
N ASN A 45 15.24 10.73 8.61
CA ASN A 45 16.32 11.25 7.76
C ASN A 45 17.23 12.26 8.48
N ILE A 46 16.69 13.09 9.38
CA ILE A 46 17.48 14.02 10.20
C ILE A 46 18.30 13.27 11.25
N ILE A 47 17.72 12.32 11.97
CA ILE A 47 18.45 11.47 12.94
C ILE A 47 19.62 10.77 12.25
N MET A 48 19.39 10.20 11.08
CA MET A 48 20.40 9.48 10.31
C MET A 48 21.27 10.39 9.43
N ARG A 49 20.96 11.68 9.32
CA ARG A 49 21.63 12.65 8.44
C ARG A 49 21.78 12.14 6.99
N LEU A 50 20.73 11.48 6.47
CA LEU A 50 20.74 10.90 5.11
C LEU A 50 20.45 11.92 4.01
N ASN A 51 19.76 13.02 4.33
CA ASN A 51 19.45 14.06 3.37
C ASN A 51 20.25 15.34 3.70
N PRO A 52 21.27 15.70 2.90
CA PRO A 52 22.10 16.87 3.15
C PRO A 52 21.35 18.21 2.98
N ARG A 53 20.16 18.20 2.38
CA ARG A 53 19.30 19.39 2.25
C ARG A 53 18.57 19.72 3.55
N PHE A 54 18.37 18.73 4.43
CA PHE A 54 17.72 18.93 5.72
C PHE A 54 18.74 19.46 6.72
N LYS A 55 18.81 20.78 6.83
CA LYS A 55 19.71 21.47 7.77
C LYS A 55 18.88 22.06 8.89
N PRO A 56 18.83 21.41 10.07
CA PRO A 56 18.23 22.01 11.26
C PRO A 56 18.94 23.33 11.57
N HIS A 57 18.16 24.38 11.83
CA HIS A 57 18.67 25.69 12.20
C HIS A 57 18.59 25.93 13.70
N ASN A 58 17.89 25.05 14.43
CA ASN A 58 17.82 25.07 15.89
C ASN A 58 17.50 23.66 16.41
N GLY A 59 17.86 23.39 17.66
CA GLY A 59 17.58 22.16 18.38
C GLY A 59 18.76 21.16 18.38
N GLU A 60 18.54 20.04 19.05
CA GLU A 60 19.52 18.98 19.25
C GLU A 60 18.90 17.62 18.94
N VAL A 61 19.75 16.71 18.45
CA VAL A 61 19.44 15.28 18.30
C VAL A 61 20.50 14.49 19.06
N LEU A 62 20.17 14.11 20.28
CA LEU A 62 21.09 13.41 21.18
C LEU A 62 20.88 11.90 21.06
N PHE A 63 21.93 11.17 20.72
CA PHE A 63 21.98 9.72 20.85
C PHE A 63 22.94 9.37 21.98
N GLU A 64 22.40 8.77 23.04
CA GLU A 64 23.07 8.68 24.35
C GLU A 64 23.42 10.10 24.86
N THR A 65 24.65 10.51 24.81
CA THR A 65 25.10 11.84 25.23
C THR A 65 25.64 12.69 24.06
N THR A 66 25.66 12.14 22.86
CA THR A 66 26.28 12.74 21.68
C THR A 66 25.28 13.45 20.80
N ASN A 67 25.50 14.72 20.47
CA ASN A 67 24.65 15.48 19.55
C ASN A 67 25.00 15.14 18.09
N LEU A 68 24.17 14.31 17.46
CA LEU A 68 24.38 13.83 16.09
C LEU A 68 24.45 14.94 15.03
N LEU A 69 23.87 16.11 15.30
CA LEU A 69 23.86 17.21 14.34
C LEU A 69 25.24 17.90 14.23
N GLN A 70 26.08 17.76 15.27
CA GLN A 70 27.38 18.42 15.36
C GLN A 70 28.54 17.47 15.02
N GLU A 71 28.29 16.17 14.93
CA GLU A 71 29.31 15.17 14.70
C GLU A 71 29.83 15.17 13.25
N SER A 72 31.05 14.65 13.08
CA SER A 72 31.67 14.49 11.77
C SER A 72 30.91 13.44 10.92
N GLU A 73 31.07 13.49 9.62
CA GLU A 73 30.47 12.47 8.73
C GLU A 73 31.13 11.09 8.96
N GLU A 74 32.40 11.06 9.30
CA GLU A 74 33.11 9.82 9.64
C GLU A 74 32.49 9.15 10.87
N PHE A 75 32.18 9.92 11.92
CA PHE A 75 31.46 9.42 13.10
C PHE A 75 30.09 8.86 12.71
N MET A 76 29.34 9.59 11.89
CA MET A 76 28.01 9.15 11.41
C MET A 76 28.08 7.87 10.56
N GLN A 77 29.13 7.68 9.75
CA GLN A 77 29.35 6.44 9.00
C GLN A 77 29.58 5.24 9.93
N HIS A 78 30.30 5.42 11.03
CA HIS A 78 30.46 4.37 12.03
C HIS A 78 29.18 4.07 12.80
N LEU A 79 28.31 5.05 12.96
CA LEU A 79 27.06 4.91 13.70
C LEU A 79 25.96 4.24 12.86
N ARG A 80 25.84 4.64 11.58
CA ARG A 80 24.81 4.13 10.65
C ARG A 80 25.05 2.66 10.34
N GLY A 81 24.01 1.84 10.48
CA GLY A 81 24.05 0.39 10.27
C GLY A 81 24.79 -0.38 11.38
N ASN A 82 25.33 0.29 12.40
CA ASN A 82 25.95 -0.29 13.58
C ASN A 82 25.08 -0.02 14.82
N ALA A 83 25.29 1.10 15.52
CA ALA A 83 24.50 1.43 16.71
C ALA A 83 23.10 1.93 16.39
N ILE A 84 22.89 2.60 15.25
CA ILE A 84 21.58 3.01 14.74
C ILE A 84 21.38 2.39 13.36
N ALA A 85 20.34 1.58 13.19
CA ALA A 85 19.94 1.03 11.90
C ALA A 85 18.58 1.59 11.46
N CYS A 86 18.36 1.62 10.15
CA CYS A 86 17.11 2.10 9.56
C CYS A 86 16.59 1.08 8.55
N ILE A 87 15.29 0.76 8.66
CA ILE A 87 14.53 0.02 7.67
C ILE A 87 13.66 1.03 6.94
N ALA A 88 13.94 1.22 5.64
CA ALA A 88 13.24 2.18 4.80
C ALA A 88 11.87 1.62 4.32
N GLN A 89 11.02 2.53 3.86
CA GLN A 89 9.65 2.27 3.43
C GLN A 89 9.53 1.25 2.29
N ASP A 90 10.44 1.29 1.31
CA ASP A 90 10.42 0.39 0.16
C ASP A 90 11.61 -0.58 0.17
N PRO A 91 11.37 -1.89 0.42
CA PRO A 91 12.41 -2.91 0.38
C PRO A 91 13.07 -3.07 -1.00
N LEU A 92 12.36 -2.76 -2.10
CA LEU A 92 12.93 -2.87 -3.45
C LEU A 92 13.98 -1.80 -3.72
N SER A 93 13.74 -0.58 -3.27
CA SER A 93 14.71 0.51 -3.41
C SER A 93 15.89 0.38 -2.46
N SER A 94 15.71 -0.35 -1.34
CA SER A 94 16.74 -0.58 -0.32
C SER A 94 17.73 -1.70 -0.70
N LEU A 95 17.31 -2.64 -1.56
CA LEU A 95 18.11 -3.77 -2.00
C LEU A 95 18.65 -3.54 -3.41
N ASN A 96 19.96 -3.82 -3.62
CA ASN A 96 20.55 -3.76 -4.96
C ASN A 96 20.03 -4.92 -5.81
N PRO A 97 19.27 -4.68 -6.91
CA PRO A 97 18.67 -5.74 -7.72
C PRO A 97 19.69 -6.61 -8.45
N LEU A 98 20.94 -6.16 -8.60
CA LEU A 98 22.01 -6.85 -9.31
C LEU A 98 22.87 -7.73 -8.40
N HIS A 99 22.68 -7.67 -7.08
CA HIS A 99 23.44 -8.44 -6.11
C HIS A 99 22.57 -9.48 -5.42
N LYS A 100 23.12 -10.67 -5.21
CA LYS A 100 22.49 -11.71 -4.39
C LYS A 100 22.32 -11.24 -2.94
N ILE A 101 21.30 -11.75 -2.25
CA ILE A 101 21.00 -11.41 -0.86
C ILE A 101 22.19 -11.65 0.06
N GLY A 102 22.83 -12.83 -0.04
CA GLY A 102 23.98 -13.19 0.80
C GLY A 102 25.16 -12.21 0.67
N LYS A 103 25.38 -11.66 -0.55
CA LYS A 103 26.42 -10.63 -0.75
C LYS A 103 26.07 -9.35 -0.01
N GLN A 104 24.83 -8.86 -0.13
CA GLN A 104 24.40 -7.61 0.50
C GLN A 104 24.41 -7.71 2.03
N MET A 105 23.96 -8.83 2.60
CA MET A 105 24.04 -9.08 4.03
C MET A 105 25.48 -9.15 4.53
N SER A 106 26.36 -9.79 3.75
CA SER A 106 27.78 -9.85 4.08
C SER A 106 28.44 -8.47 4.07
N GLU A 107 28.10 -7.64 3.10
CA GLU A 107 28.53 -6.24 3.02
C GLU A 107 28.09 -5.43 4.25
N ALA A 108 26.82 -5.56 4.66
CA ALA A 108 26.28 -4.83 5.82
C ALA A 108 27.06 -5.12 7.11
N TYR A 109 27.52 -6.36 7.31
CA TYR A 109 28.38 -6.71 8.44
C TYR A 109 29.84 -6.26 8.25
N PHE A 110 30.40 -6.53 7.06
CA PHE A 110 31.82 -6.29 6.77
C PHE A 110 32.20 -4.80 6.82
N LEU A 111 31.28 -3.89 6.50
CA LEU A 111 31.51 -2.45 6.56
C LEU A 111 31.99 -1.99 7.95
N HIS A 112 31.49 -2.62 9.02
CA HIS A 112 31.83 -2.28 10.41
C HIS A 112 32.85 -3.24 11.03
N HIS A 113 33.11 -4.40 10.39
CA HIS A 113 33.97 -5.47 10.89
C HIS A 113 34.98 -5.91 9.82
N LYS A 114 35.84 -4.98 9.36
CA LYS A 114 36.77 -5.19 8.24
C LYS A 114 37.74 -6.36 8.44
N ASN A 115 38.02 -6.74 9.69
CA ASN A 115 38.90 -7.86 10.05
C ASN A 115 38.19 -9.19 10.26
N ALA A 116 36.86 -9.26 9.97
CA ALA A 116 36.10 -10.48 10.15
C ALA A 116 36.56 -11.57 9.20
N SER A 117 36.77 -12.78 9.72
CA SER A 117 37.05 -13.96 8.90
C SER A 117 35.83 -14.34 8.05
N LYS A 118 36.06 -15.02 6.92
CA LYS A 118 34.97 -15.51 6.08
C LYS A 118 34.01 -16.43 6.83
N THR A 119 34.54 -17.21 7.78
CA THR A 119 33.76 -18.12 8.62
C THR A 119 32.82 -17.36 9.54
N LEU A 120 33.36 -16.36 10.27
CA LEU A 120 32.57 -15.49 11.15
C LEU A 120 31.50 -14.72 10.37
N LEU A 121 31.85 -14.20 9.19
CA LEU A 121 30.92 -13.50 8.32
C LEU A 121 29.73 -14.40 7.91
N LYS A 122 30.01 -15.64 7.48
CA LYS A 122 28.98 -16.62 7.14
C LYS A 122 28.08 -16.93 8.35
N GLU A 123 28.67 -17.14 9.52
CA GLU A 123 27.94 -17.40 10.76
C GLU A 123 26.99 -16.25 11.12
N LYS A 124 27.47 -15.00 11.05
CA LYS A 124 26.63 -13.82 11.33
C LYS A 124 25.46 -13.66 10.36
N VAL A 125 25.71 -13.89 9.07
CA VAL A 125 24.69 -13.86 8.04
C VAL A 125 23.62 -14.95 8.28
N LEU A 126 24.03 -16.17 8.56
CA LEU A 126 23.10 -17.28 8.84
C LEU A 126 22.28 -17.02 10.11
N ASN A 127 22.92 -16.50 11.16
CA ASN A 127 22.24 -16.16 12.41
C ASN A 127 21.18 -15.05 12.16
N ALA A 128 21.52 -13.98 11.41
CA ALA A 128 20.57 -12.94 11.08
C ALA A 128 19.38 -13.47 10.24
N MET A 129 19.63 -14.39 9.29
CA MET A 129 18.55 -15.07 8.53
C MET A 129 17.62 -15.88 9.43
N GLN A 130 18.19 -16.64 10.35
CA GLN A 130 17.42 -17.44 11.31
C GLN A 130 16.54 -16.56 12.21
N GLN A 131 17.08 -15.43 12.70
CA GLN A 131 16.34 -14.49 13.55
C GLN A 131 15.10 -13.90 12.85
N VAL A 132 15.15 -13.72 11.53
CA VAL A 132 14.01 -13.27 10.75
C VAL A 132 13.20 -14.41 10.12
N GLN A 133 13.45 -15.66 10.53
CA GLN A 133 12.75 -16.87 10.06
C GLN A 133 12.82 -17.04 8.53
N LEU A 134 13.98 -16.79 7.93
CA LEU A 134 14.27 -17.02 6.53
C LEU A 134 15.23 -18.22 6.34
N ASP A 135 14.93 -19.03 5.34
CA ASP A 135 15.76 -20.18 4.96
C ASP A 135 17.07 -19.73 4.27
N GLU A 136 18.17 -20.40 4.56
CA GLU A 136 19.51 -20.18 3.98
C GLU A 136 19.49 -20.15 2.44
N LYS A 137 18.63 -20.93 1.80
CA LYS A 137 18.50 -20.98 0.32
C LYS A 137 18.20 -19.63 -0.32
N PHE A 138 17.68 -18.64 0.43
CA PHE A 138 17.43 -17.30 -0.08
C PHE A 138 18.71 -16.46 -0.23
N LEU A 139 19.84 -16.84 0.38
CA LEU A 139 21.11 -16.14 0.25
C LEU A 139 21.61 -16.11 -1.19
N ASP A 140 21.31 -17.17 -1.97
CA ASP A 140 21.70 -17.29 -3.37
C ASP A 140 20.72 -16.64 -4.36
N ARG A 141 19.63 -16.08 -3.87
CA ARG A 141 18.60 -15.40 -4.67
C ARG A 141 18.89 -13.92 -4.86
N TYR A 142 18.31 -13.37 -5.91
CA TYR A 142 18.26 -11.93 -6.15
C TYR A 142 16.97 -11.33 -5.53
N PRO A 143 16.93 -10.02 -5.22
CA PRO A 143 15.76 -9.39 -4.62
C PRO A 143 14.45 -9.60 -5.38
N TYR A 144 14.49 -9.59 -6.72
CA TYR A 144 13.30 -9.79 -7.56
C TYR A 144 12.72 -11.21 -7.51
N GLU A 145 13.48 -12.20 -7.05
CA GLU A 145 13.03 -13.59 -6.87
C GLU A 145 12.31 -13.83 -5.55
N LEU A 146 12.30 -12.83 -4.64
CA LEU A 146 11.68 -12.91 -3.32
C LEU A 146 10.30 -12.24 -3.33
N SER A 147 9.38 -12.76 -2.49
CA SER A 147 8.11 -12.07 -2.20
C SER A 147 8.34 -10.77 -1.42
N GLY A 148 7.32 -9.89 -1.35
CA GLY A 148 7.38 -8.64 -0.58
C GLY A 148 7.77 -8.86 0.87
N GLY A 149 7.11 -9.80 1.55
CA GLY A 149 7.42 -10.14 2.95
C GLY A 149 8.81 -10.75 3.15
N GLN A 150 9.30 -11.57 2.20
CA GLN A 150 10.66 -12.11 2.24
C GLN A 150 11.69 -10.99 2.09
N ARG A 151 11.49 -10.06 1.15
CA ARG A 151 12.35 -8.87 1.01
C ARG A 151 12.39 -8.04 2.28
N GLN A 152 11.22 -7.81 2.89
CA GLN A 152 11.14 -7.06 4.15
C GLN A 152 11.90 -7.75 5.28
N ARG A 153 11.77 -9.08 5.41
CA ARG A 153 12.56 -9.86 6.39
C ARG A 153 14.07 -9.76 6.12
N VAL A 154 14.50 -9.73 4.86
CA VAL A 154 15.92 -9.49 4.50
C VAL A 154 16.37 -8.09 4.94
N CYS A 155 15.58 -7.04 4.69
CA CYS A 155 15.91 -5.69 5.16
C CYS A 155 16.01 -5.61 6.68
N ILE A 156 15.12 -6.30 7.41
CA ILE A 156 15.19 -6.42 8.88
C ILE A 156 16.48 -7.15 9.28
N ALA A 157 16.80 -8.29 8.65
CA ALA A 157 18.02 -9.05 8.93
C ALA A 157 19.30 -8.21 8.74
N MET A 158 19.35 -7.42 7.64
CA MET A 158 20.47 -6.48 7.40
C MET A 158 20.52 -5.39 8.48
N GLY A 159 19.36 -4.88 8.91
CA GLY A 159 19.28 -3.87 9.97
C GLY A 159 19.78 -4.36 11.33
N ILE A 160 19.54 -5.64 11.67
CA ILE A 160 19.88 -6.19 13.00
C ILE A 160 21.23 -6.94 13.03
N ILE A 161 21.89 -7.15 11.90
CA ILE A 161 23.11 -7.99 11.80
C ILE A 161 24.26 -7.50 12.69
N ASN A 162 24.34 -6.19 12.91
CA ASN A 162 25.33 -5.54 13.78
C ASN A 162 24.83 -5.30 15.22
N ALA A 163 23.67 -5.87 15.59
CA ALA A 163 23.04 -5.72 16.91
C ALA A 163 22.86 -4.24 17.33
N PRO A 164 22.11 -3.42 16.58
CA PRO A 164 21.95 -2.01 16.86
C PRO A 164 21.26 -1.76 18.20
N LYS A 165 21.53 -0.62 18.83
CA LYS A 165 20.81 -0.15 20.03
C LYS A 165 19.46 0.48 19.65
N LEU A 166 19.40 1.12 18.48
CA LEU A 166 18.19 1.78 17.93
C LEU A 166 17.89 1.26 16.52
N LEU A 167 16.68 0.82 16.31
CA LEU A 167 16.14 0.46 15.00
C LEU A 167 15.02 1.43 14.62
N ILE A 168 15.24 2.21 13.57
CA ILE A 168 14.24 3.09 12.99
C ILE A 168 13.51 2.29 11.90
N CYS A 169 12.19 2.19 11.99
CA CYS A 169 11.36 1.48 11.02
C CYS A 169 10.43 2.50 10.36
N ASP A 170 10.74 2.89 9.12
CA ASP A 170 9.92 3.84 8.36
C ASP A 170 8.94 3.07 7.48
N GLU A 171 7.68 3.01 7.92
CA GLU A 171 6.57 2.30 7.26
C GLU A 171 6.91 0.84 6.84
N PRO A 172 7.44 0.00 7.72
CA PRO A 172 8.02 -1.30 7.34
C PRO A 172 6.98 -2.34 6.91
N THR A 173 5.70 -2.05 7.00
CA THR A 173 4.59 -2.96 6.66
C THR A 173 3.73 -2.45 5.50
N THR A 174 4.05 -1.30 4.93
CA THR A 174 3.34 -0.72 3.79
C THR A 174 3.44 -1.64 2.58
N ALA A 175 2.34 -1.80 1.83
CA ALA A 175 2.21 -2.70 0.67
C ALA A 175 2.37 -4.21 0.95
N LEU A 176 2.27 -4.64 2.22
CA LEU A 176 2.17 -6.04 2.59
C LEU A 176 0.71 -6.43 2.87
N ASP A 177 0.37 -7.68 2.58
CA ASP A 177 -0.94 -8.21 3.00
C ASP A 177 -1.02 -8.33 4.53
N ALA A 178 -2.24 -8.35 5.08
CA ALA A 178 -2.50 -8.29 6.52
C ALA A 178 -1.82 -9.43 7.31
N GLN A 179 -1.72 -10.63 6.73
CA GLN A 179 -1.08 -11.76 7.37
C GLN A 179 0.44 -11.54 7.50
N ILE A 180 1.09 -11.11 6.43
CA ILE A 180 2.54 -10.83 6.44
C ILE A 180 2.84 -9.61 7.31
N GLN A 181 1.98 -8.58 7.25
CA GLN A 181 2.09 -7.40 8.12
C GLN A 181 2.12 -7.80 9.60
N ASN A 182 1.19 -8.65 10.05
CA ASN A 182 1.15 -9.16 11.42
C ASN A 182 2.44 -9.90 11.79
N GLN A 183 2.92 -10.78 10.93
CA GLN A 183 4.15 -11.53 11.14
C GLN A 183 5.37 -10.61 11.28
N ILE A 184 5.45 -9.53 10.49
CA ILE A 184 6.54 -8.55 10.58
C ILE A 184 6.45 -7.75 11.89
N LEU A 185 5.26 -7.34 12.31
CA LEU A 185 5.07 -6.63 13.59
C LEU A 185 5.44 -7.50 14.79
N ASP A 186 5.03 -8.78 14.79
CA ASP A 186 5.40 -9.74 15.83
C ASP A 186 6.91 -9.99 15.86
N LEU A 187 7.53 -10.13 14.71
CA LEU A 187 8.98 -10.26 14.57
C LEU A 187 9.71 -9.04 15.15
N LEU A 188 9.31 -7.82 14.81
CA LEU A 188 9.91 -6.58 15.35
C LEU A 188 9.73 -6.49 16.86
N LYS A 189 8.56 -6.87 17.38
CA LYS A 189 8.26 -6.92 18.81
C LYS A 189 9.16 -7.92 19.55
N GLN A 190 9.32 -9.11 18.98
CA GLN A 190 10.19 -10.15 19.52
C GLN A 190 11.66 -9.69 19.53
N LEU A 191 12.17 -9.18 18.40
CA LEU A 191 13.56 -8.70 18.29
C LEU A 191 13.86 -7.56 19.27
N SER A 192 12.90 -6.62 19.43
CA SER A 192 13.05 -5.53 20.42
C SER A 192 13.19 -6.07 21.84
N ALA A 193 12.33 -7.03 22.22
CA ALA A 193 12.34 -7.60 23.58
C ALA A 193 13.58 -8.48 23.85
N GLU A 194 13.93 -9.38 22.91
CA GLU A 194 15.03 -10.35 23.11
C GLU A 194 16.42 -9.71 23.03
N LYS A 195 16.58 -8.65 22.23
CA LYS A 195 17.87 -8.00 22.00
C LYS A 195 18.01 -6.64 22.66
N ASN A 196 17.01 -6.21 23.41
CA ASN A 196 16.97 -4.88 24.03
C ASN A 196 17.14 -3.74 23.03
N ILE A 197 16.60 -3.91 21.80
CA ILE A 197 16.65 -2.88 20.76
C ILE A 197 15.49 -1.92 20.98
N ALA A 198 15.78 -0.63 21.07
CA ALA A 198 14.75 0.39 21.05
C ALA A 198 14.22 0.59 19.62
N LEU A 199 12.91 0.73 19.47
CA LEU A 199 12.26 0.91 18.18
C LEU A 199 11.66 2.30 18.04
N LEU A 200 12.04 3.01 16.96
CA LEU A 200 11.30 4.17 16.48
C LEU A 200 10.49 3.75 15.27
N PHE A 201 9.19 3.58 15.46
CA PHE A 201 8.27 3.06 14.45
C PHE A 201 7.47 4.19 13.81
N ILE A 202 7.68 4.45 12.53
CA ILE A 202 6.94 5.44 11.76
C ILE A 202 5.86 4.72 10.97
N SER A 203 4.61 5.13 11.13
CA SER A 203 3.49 4.54 10.41
C SER A 203 2.29 5.48 10.32
N HIS A 204 1.50 5.32 9.27
CA HIS A 204 0.16 5.88 9.16
C HIS A 204 -0.92 4.86 9.56
N ASP A 205 -0.55 3.60 9.79
CA ASP A 205 -1.47 2.54 10.22
C ASP A 205 -1.57 2.48 11.75
N LEU A 206 -2.66 3.03 12.27
CA LEU A 206 -2.93 3.07 13.71
C LEU A 206 -3.10 1.69 14.34
N LYS A 207 -3.55 0.68 13.58
CA LYS A 207 -3.69 -0.68 14.09
C LYS A 207 -2.32 -1.34 14.29
N ALA A 208 -1.39 -1.15 13.35
CA ALA A 208 -0.01 -1.58 13.49
C ALA A 208 0.67 -0.91 14.70
N VAL A 209 0.43 0.39 14.88
CA VAL A 209 0.93 1.16 16.02
C VAL A 209 0.37 0.64 17.34
N LYS A 210 -0.95 0.40 17.42
CA LYS A 210 -1.61 -0.16 18.62
C LYS A 210 -1.04 -1.53 19.03
N ARG A 211 -0.60 -2.33 18.05
CA ARG A 211 -0.02 -3.67 18.28
C ARG A 211 1.43 -3.63 18.77
N LEU A 212 2.22 -2.67 18.25
CA LEU A 212 3.67 -2.66 18.43
C LEU A 212 4.17 -1.65 19.47
N ALA A 213 3.63 -0.43 19.49
CA ALA A 213 4.19 0.69 20.23
C ALA A 213 3.70 0.76 21.69
N ASP A 214 4.57 1.22 22.57
CA ASP A 214 4.26 1.51 23.96
C ASP A 214 3.75 2.95 24.12
N ARG A 215 4.35 3.90 23.35
CA ARG A 215 4.04 5.34 23.37
C ARG A 215 3.99 5.88 21.94
N VAL A 216 3.17 6.91 21.73
CA VAL A 216 2.89 7.47 20.40
C VAL A 216 3.05 8.98 20.42
N TYR A 217 3.72 9.51 19.40
CA TYR A 217 3.74 10.92 19.04
C TYR A 217 2.87 11.16 17.82
N VAL A 218 1.91 12.06 17.93
CA VAL A 218 1.03 12.45 16.82
C VAL A 218 1.60 13.70 16.14
N LEU A 219 2.01 13.55 14.88
CA LEU A 219 2.63 14.60 14.07
C LEU A 219 1.62 15.16 13.07
N LYS A 220 1.38 16.47 13.12
CA LYS A 220 0.52 17.19 12.19
C LYS A 220 1.27 18.37 11.59
N LYS A 221 1.39 18.43 10.26
CA LYS A 221 2.01 19.55 9.53
C LYS A 221 3.34 20.04 10.11
N GLY A 222 4.20 19.10 10.52
CA GLY A 222 5.53 19.40 11.04
C GLY A 222 5.60 19.70 12.54
N GLU A 223 4.51 19.56 13.31
CA GLU A 223 4.47 19.78 14.75
C GLU A 223 3.94 18.55 15.49
N ILE A 224 4.45 18.26 16.68
CA ILE A 224 3.90 17.25 17.57
C ILE A 224 2.73 17.86 18.31
N VAL A 225 1.51 17.37 18.02
CA VAL A 225 0.27 17.90 18.59
C VAL A 225 -0.19 17.12 19.83
N GLU A 226 0.22 15.87 19.96
CA GLU A 226 -0.11 15.04 21.12
C GLU A 226 0.94 13.95 21.34
N THR A 227 1.20 13.63 22.61
CA THR A 227 2.05 12.51 23.03
C THR A 227 1.37 11.80 24.18
N ASN A 228 1.24 10.46 24.05
CA ASN A 228 0.59 9.67 25.09
C ASN A 228 1.04 8.21 25.04
N SER A 229 0.76 7.44 26.10
CA SER A 229 0.83 5.99 26.00
C SER A 229 -0.12 5.51 24.90
N THR A 230 0.21 4.41 24.23
CA THR A 230 -0.65 3.86 23.17
C THR A 230 -2.06 3.63 23.69
N LYS A 231 -2.20 3.06 24.89
CA LYS A 231 -3.50 2.79 25.52
C LYS A 231 -4.33 4.06 25.71
N GLU A 232 -3.73 5.13 26.23
CA GLU A 232 -4.42 6.40 26.50
C GLU A 232 -4.81 7.10 25.20
N LEU A 233 -3.90 7.17 24.22
CA LEU A 233 -4.19 7.80 22.93
C LEU A 233 -5.42 7.17 22.24
N PHE A 234 -5.54 5.85 22.27
CA PHE A 234 -6.67 5.17 21.63
C PHE A 234 -7.98 5.22 22.42
N ASN A 235 -7.92 5.32 23.76
CA ASN A 235 -9.11 5.35 24.61
C ASN A 235 -9.65 6.77 24.83
N ASP A 236 -8.75 7.77 24.96
CA ASP A 236 -9.12 9.13 25.31
C ASP A 236 -8.16 10.15 24.64
N PRO A 237 -8.17 10.24 23.31
CA PRO A 237 -7.37 11.22 22.58
C PRO A 237 -7.76 12.65 22.98
N LYS A 238 -6.78 13.48 23.32
CA LYS A 238 -7.02 14.84 23.82
C LYS A 238 -7.12 15.85 22.67
N HIS A 239 -6.18 15.78 21.74
CA HIS A 239 -6.13 16.73 20.62
C HIS A 239 -7.20 16.39 19.57
N GLU A 240 -7.82 17.40 18.99
CA GLU A 240 -8.88 17.24 17.96
C GLU A 240 -8.39 16.44 16.76
N TYR A 241 -7.18 16.71 16.28
CA TYR A 241 -6.58 15.95 15.17
C TYR A 241 -6.39 14.47 15.49
N SER A 242 -5.98 14.13 16.71
CA SER A 242 -5.86 12.73 17.13
C SER A 242 -7.22 12.03 17.13
N LYS A 243 -8.28 12.73 17.56
CA LYS A 243 -9.67 12.22 17.46
C LYS A 243 -10.06 11.96 16.02
N LEU A 244 -9.79 12.91 15.13
CA LEU A 244 -10.07 12.76 13.69
C LEU A 244 -9.27 11.60 13.08
N LEU A 245 -7.99 11.49 13.42
CA LEU A 245 -7.12 10.41 12.91
C LEU A 245 -7.63 9.03 13.34
N ILE A 246 -8.06 8.88 14.60
CA ILE A 246 -8.63 7.63 15.12
C ILE A 246 -10.01 7.38 14.50
N GLN A 247 -10.84 8.41 14.36
CA GLN A 247 -12.16 8.29 13.71
C GLN A 247 -12.07 8.00 12.20
N ALA A 248 -10.99 8.43 11.53
CA ALA A 248 -10.74 8.07 10.15
C ALA A 248 -10.54 6.57 9.94
N SER A 249 -10.20 5.82 11.00
CA SER A 249 -10.18 4.37 10.97
C SER A 249 -11.58 3.74 10.86
N ASN A 250 -12.65 4.49 11.14
CA ASN A 250 -14.03 4.05 10.95
C ASN A 250 -14.43 4.27 9.49
N LEU A 251 -14.51 3.19 8.75
CA LEU A 251 -14.84 3.20 7.32
C LEU A 251 -16.34 3.45 7.10
N PRO A 252 -16.71 4.13 6.00
CA PRO A 252 -18.12 4.33 5.65
C PRO A 252 -18.76 2.99 5.27
N ALA A 253 -19.91 2.70 5.85
CA ALA A 253 -20.68 1.50 5.53
C ALA A 253 -21.62 1.75 4.35
N LYS A 254 -21.71 0.78 3.45
CA LYS A 254 -22.68 0.80 2.36
C LYS A 254 -24.10 0.58 2.90
N ASN A 255 -25.01 1.52 2.59
CA ASN A 255 -26.43 1.43 2.95
C ASN A 255 -27.35 1.16 1.75
N LEU A 256 -26.82 1.21 0.52
CA LEU A 256 -27.57 0.97 -0.70
C LEU A 256 -27.85 -0.51 -0.88
N LYS A 257 -29.10 -0.85 -1.25
CA LYS A 257 -29.49 -2.22 -1.58
C LYS A 257 -29.25 -2.51 -3.07
N ALA A 258 -28.74 -3.69 -3.36
CA ALA A 258 -28.67 -4.21 -4.73
C ALA A 258 -30.06 -4.31 -5.35
N LEU A 259 -30.15 -4.02 -6.65
CA LEU A 259 -31.37 -4.22 -7.46
C LEU A 259 -31.34 -5.62 -8.08
N ASP A 260 -32.47 -6.08 -8.58
CA ASP A 260 -32.57 -7.46 -9.08
C ASP A 260 -32.06 -7.64 -10.54
N GLU A 261 -31.63 -6.55 -11.19
CA GLU A 261 -31.07 -6.57 -12.53
C GLU A 261 -29.63 -7.11 -12.51
N THR A 262 -29.36 -8.18 -13.29
CA THR A 262 -28.01 -8.74 -13.43
C THR A 262 -27.24 -7.99 -14.52
N LEU A 263 -26.12 -7.36 -14.13
CA LEU A 263 -25.25 -6.60 -15.05
C LEU A 263 -24.11 -7.45 -15.63
N LEU A 264 -23.54 -8.35 -14.83
CA LEU A 264 -22.46 -9.25 -15.25
C LEU A 264 -22.76 -10.66 -14.76
N GLU A 265 -22.64 -11.64 -15.64
CA GLU A 265 -22.70 -13.06 -15.32
C GLU A 265 -21.46 -13.75 -15.87
N VAL A 266 -20.79 -14.52 -15.01
CA VAL A 266 -19.53 -15.19 -15.30
C VAL A 266 -19.67 -16.67 -14.93
N LYS A 267 -19.40 -17.58 -15.90
CA LYS A 267 -19.47 -19.03 -15.68
C LYS A 267 -18.24 -19.72 -16.24
N ASP A 268 -17.66 -20.59 -15.43
CA ASP A 268 -16.47 -21.38 -15.75
C ASP A 268 -15.33 -20.54 -16.37
N PHE A 269 -15.17 -19.33 -15.85
CA PHE A 269 -14.25 -18.34 -16.41
C PHE A 269 -12.83 -18.58 -15.90
N SER A 270 -11.89 -18.61 -16.84
CA SER A 270 -10.48 -18.86 -16.55
C SER A 270 -9.59 -17.86 -17.28
N VAL A 271 -8.49 -17.47 -16.64
CA VAL A 271 -7.49 -16.55 -17.20
C VAL A 271 -6.15 -17.22 -17.28
N TYR A 272 -5.43 -17.00 -18.37
CA TYR A 272 -4.18 -17.68 -18.67
C TYR A 272 -3.07 -16.69 -18.98
N TYR A 273 -1.81 -17.10 -18.75
CA TYR A 273 -0.65 -16.47 -19.36
C TYR A 273 0.05 -17.46 -20.31
N LEU A 274 0.75 -16.88 -21.32
CA LEU A 274 1.53 -17.66 -22.27
C LEU A 274 2.96 -17.78 -21.75
N GLN A 275 3.36 -18.98 -21.34
CA GLN A 275 4.76 -19.29 -21.08
C GLN A 275 5.45 -19.58 -22.41
N LYS A 276 6.23 -18.60 -22.90
CA LYS A 276 7.07 -18.80 -24.09
C LYS A 276 8.09 -19.90 -23.81
N ARG A 277 8.18 -20.88 -24.69
CA ARG A 277 9.19 -21.95 -24.65
C ARG A 277 10.09 -21.80 -25.86
N PHE A 278 11.41 -21.92 -25.63
CA PHE A 278 12.40 -21.94 -26.72
C PHE A 278 12.20 -23.23 -27.51
N PHE A 279 11.99 -23.15 -28.83
CA PHE A 279 11.76 -24.27 -29.75
C PHE A 279 10.53 -25.18 -29.49
N ARG A 280 9.54 -24.73 -28.67
CA ARG A 280 8.30 -25.48 -28.46
C ARG A 280 7.09 -24.52 -28.47
N PRO A 281 5.87 -25.03 -28.77
CA PRO A 281 4.66 -24.23 -28.65
C PRO A 281 4.53 -23.62 -27.25
N SER A 282 4.07 -22.36 -27.19
CA SER A 282 3.81 -21.70 -25.90
C SER A 282 2.76 -22.46 -25.09
N LEU A 283 3.04 -22.67 -23.81
CA LEU A 283 2.11 -23.35 -22.92
C LEU A 283 1.16 -22.32 -22.29
N LYS A 284 -0.15 -22.57 -22.38
CA LYS A 284 -1.15 -21.82 -21.60
C LYS A 284 -1.13 -22.32 -20.16
N LYS A 285 -0.78 -21.45 -19.21
CA LYS A 285 -0.80 -21.78 -17.80
C LYS A 285 -1.90 -20.97 -17.12
N PRO A 286 -2.84 -21.61 -16.39
CA PRO A 286 -3.90 -20.88 -15.72
C PRO A 286 -3.33 -20.02 -14.59
N LEU A 287 -3.78 -18.77 -14.52
CA LEU A 287 -3.56 -17.85 -13.39
C LEU A 287 -4.73 -17.94 -12.43
N ILE A 288 -5.94 -18.09 -12.98
CA ILE A 288 -7.17 -18.34 -12.24
C ILE A 288 -8.07 -19.24 -13.07
N ALA A 289 -8.79 -20.16 -12.43
CA ALA A 289 -9.57 -21.19 -13.11
C ALA A 289 -10.99 -21.30 -12.53
N SER A 290 -11.94 -21.56 -13.45
CA SER A 290 -13.35 -21.93 -13.16
C SER A 290 -14.07 -21.01 -12.19
N VAL A 291 -13.98 -19.69 -12.44
CA VAL A 291 -14.65 -18.67 -11.63
C VAL A 291 -16.11 -18.56 -12.04
N ASN A 292 -17.00 -18.58 -11.05
CA ASN A 292 -18.45 -18.44 -11.24
C ASN A 292 -18.98 -17.37 -10.29
N PHE A 293 -19.61 -16.33 -10.82
CA PHE A 293 -20.32 -15.32 -10.03
C PHE A 293 -21.26 -14.48 -10.91
N SER A 294 -22.16 -13.75 -10.27
CA SER A 294 -22.99 -12.74 -10.93
C SER A 294 -22.98 -11.45 -10.11
N LEU A 295 -22.94 -10.31 -10.81
CA LEU A 295 -23.01 -8.97 -10.23
C LEU A 295 -24.33 -8.33 -10.61
N LYS A 296 -25.08 -7.88 -9.61
CA LYS A 296 -26.34 -7.16 -9.79
C LYS A 296 -26.11 -5.65 -9.83
N ALA A 297 -27.12 -4.90 -10.30
CA ALA A 297 -27.09 -3.44 -10.25
C ALA A 297 -27.04 -2.94 -8.81
N LYS A 298 -26.20 -1.91 -8.56
CA LYS A 298 -25.89 -1.35 -7.23
C LYS A 298 -25.30 -2.36 -6.24
N GLU A 299 -24.82 -3.52 -6.70
CA GLU A 299 -24.13 -4.50 -5.87
C GLU A 299 -22.61 -4.25 -5.89
N ASN A 300 -21.96 -4.47 -4.75
CA ASN A 300 -20.51 -4.45 -4.61
C ASN A 300 -20.03 -5.86 -4.23
N ILE A 301 -19.16 -6.44 -5.07
CA ILE A 301 -18.52 -7.73 -4.78
C ILE A 301 -17.06 -7.47 -4.45
N GLY A 302 -16.64 -7.84 -3.23
CA GLY A 302 -15.25 -7.84 -2.80
C GLY A 302 -14.50 -9.06 -3.34
N ILE A 303 -13.28 -8.87 -3.78
CA ILE A 303 -12.38 -9.96 -4.21
C ILE A 303 -11.16 -9.93 -3.31
N ILE A 304 -10.99 -10.96 -2.48
CA ILE A 304 -9.92 -11.05 -1.48
C ILE A 304 -9.05 -12.29 -1.69
N GLY A 305 -7.83 -12.25 -1.14
CA GLY A 305 -6.85 -13.34 -1.20
C GLY A 305 -5.43 -12.78 -1.09
N GLU A 306 -4.45 -13.67 -0.91
CA GLU A 306 -3.04 -13.29 -0.83
C GLU A 306 -2.52 -12.64 -2.12
N SER A 307 -1.39 -11.92 -2.01
CA SER A 307 -0.70 -11.37 -3.18
C SER A 307 -0.31 -12.51 -4.14
N GLY A 308 -0.58 -12.30 -5.44
CA GLY A 308 -0.32 -13.33 -6.46
C GLY A 308 -1.39 -14.41 -6.59
N SER A 309 -2.50 -14.38 -5.84
CA SER A 309 -3.60 -15.38 -5.96
C SER A 309 -4.42 -15.29 -7.26
N GLY A 310 -4.22 -14.24 -8.08
CA GLY A 310 -4.90 -14.07 -9.37
C GLY A 310 -5.98 -13.00 -9.43
N LYS A 311 -6.20 -12.20 -8.38
CA LYS A 311 -7.24 -11.16 -8.29
C LYS A 311 -7.21 -10.16 -9.45
N SER A 312 -6.08 -9.48 -9.64
CA SER A 312 -5.90 -8.52 -10.75
C SER A 312 -5.94 -9.21 -12.12
N SER A 313 -5.51 -10.48 -12.19
CA SER A 313 -5.61 -11.26 -13.42
C SER A 313 -7.06 -11.52 -13.82
N LEU A 314 -7.95 -11.78 -12.84
CA LEU A 314 -9.39 -11.91 -13.09
C LEU A 314 -9.95 -10.62 -13.69
N ALA A 315 -9.63 -9.46 -13.09
CA ALA A 315 -10.08 -8.17 -13.60
C ALA A 315 -9.61 -7.91 -15.04
N LEU A 316 -8.33 -8.18 -15.34
CA LEU A 316 -7.78 -8.04 -16.70
C LEU A 316 -8.43 -9.02 -17.69
N GLY A 317 -8.76 -10.24 -17.26
CA GLY A 317 -9.46 -11.22 -18.07
C GLY A 317 -10.87 -10.75 -18.48
N LEU A 318 -11.65 -10.22 -17.53
CA LEU A 318 -13.00 -9.68 -17.77
C LEU A 318 -12.99 -8.50 -18.76
N LEU A 319 -11.92 -7.72 -18.81
CA LEU A 319 -11.74 -6.63 -19.79
C LEU A 319 -11.15 -7.08 -21.14
N LYS A 320 -10.92 -8.38 -21.33
CA LYS A 320 -10.22 -8.94 -22.51
C LYS A 320 -8.81 -8.33 -22.72
N LEU A 321 -8.14 -7.97 -21.62
CA LEU A 321 -6.76 -7.52 -21.60
C LEU A 321 -5.78 -8.68 -21.31
N ALA A 322 -6.28 -9.80 -20.78
CA ALA A 322 -5.57 -11.06 -20.62
C ALA A 322 -6.28 -12.20 -21.36
N LEU A 323 -5.53 -13.26 -21.68
CA LEU A 323 -6.11 -14.44 -22.31
C LEU A 323 -7.09 -15.12 -21.36
N ASN A 324 -8.27 -15.39 -21.84
CA ASN A 324 -9.34 -15.95 -21.04
C ASN A 324 -10.14 -17.01 -21.82
N SER A 325 -10.95 -17.78 -21.08
CA SER A 325 -11.97 -18.69 -21.59
C SER A 325 -13.13 -18.74 -20.62
N GLY A 326 -14.25 -19.33 -21.03
CA GLY A 326 -15.47 -19.45 -20.24
C GLY A 326 -16.57 -18.51 -20.75
N GLU A 327 -17.71 -18.56 -20.08
CA GLU A 327 -18.86 -17.73 -20.42
C GLU A 327 -18.83 -16.42 -19.65
N GLU A 328 -19.06 -15.34 -20.37
CA GLU A 328 -19.21 -14.00 -19.81
C GLU A 328 -20.35 -13.30 -20.50
N LYS A 329 -21.31 -12.79 -19.73
CA LYS A 329 -22.42 -11.98 -20.23
C LYS A 329 -22.43 -10.62 -19.56
N ILE A 330 -22.53 -9.58 -20.35
CA ILE A 330 -22.70 -8.19 -19.90
C ILE A 330 -24.06 -7.70 -20.36
N LEU A 331 -24.90 -7.27 -19.42
CA LEU A 331 -26.32 -6.89 -19.70
C LEU A 331 -27.08 -7.96 -20.51
N GLY A 332 -26.89 -9.22 -20.14
CA GLY A 332 -27.52 -10.37 -20.82
C GLY A 332 -26.88 -10.79 -22.16
N GLN A 333 -25.94 -9.99 -22.72
CA GLN A 333 -25.30 -10.29 -23.99
C GLN A 333 -24.01 -11.10 -23.79
N SER A 334 -23.86 -12.21 -24.53
CA SER A 334 -22.68 -13.06 -24.46
C SER A 334 -21.46 -12.37 -25.08
N VAL A 335 -20.41 -12.18 -24.27
CA VAL A 335 -19.16 -11.52 -24.67
C VAL A 335 -17.93 -12.43 -24.49
N GLY A 336 -18.10 -13.64 -23.98
CA GLY A 336 -17.01 -14.56 -23.62
C GLY A 336 -16.05 -14.85 -24.78
N LEU A 337 -16.58 -15.06 -25.98
CA LEU A 337 -15.82 -15.39 -27.19
C LEU A 337 -15.33 -14.16 -28.00
N LEU A 338 -15.71 -12.95 -27.59
CA LEU A 338 -15.29 -11.74 -28.31
C LEU A 338 -13.78 -11.51 -28.16
N ASN A 339 -13.14 -11.16 -29.28
CA ASN A 339 -11.77 -10.67 -29.25
C ASN A 339 -11.74 -9.21 -28.74
N SER A 340 -10.56 -8.69 -28.43
CA SER A 340 -10.37 -7.35 -27.87
C SER A 340 -10.95 -6.22 -28.74
N LYS A 341 -11.00 -6.39 -30.09
CA LYS A 341 -11.58 -5.41 -31.01
C LYS A 341 -13.09 -5.41 -30.96
N ALA A 342 -13.71 -6.59 -31.00
CA ALA A 342 -15.17 -6.76 -30.91
C ALA A 342 -15.70 -6.40 -29.52
N PHE A 343 -14.90 -6.54 -28.46
CA PHE A 343 -15.24 -6.16 -27.09
C PHE A 343 -15.23 -4.64 -26.85
N LYS A 344 -14.68 -3.84 -27.77
CA LYS A 344 -14.55 -2.37 -27.62
C LYS A 344 -15.82 -1.63 -27.17
N PRO A 345 -17.04 -1.92 -27.67
CA PRO A 345 -18.28 -1.27 -27.19
C PRO A 345 -18.56 -1.52 -25.71
N TYR A 346 -18.28 -2.73 -25.21
CA TYR A 346 -18.53 -3.13 -23.83
C TYR A 346 -17.59 -2.43 -22.82
N ARG A 347 -16.44 -1.92 -23.27
CA ARG A 347 -15.55 -1.09 -22.44
C ARG A 347 -16.16 0.22 -21.99
N LYS A 348 -17.27 0.70 -22.62
CA LYS A 348 -18.05 1.81 -22.08
C LYS A 348 -18.87 1.39 -20.86
N ILE A 349 -19.30 0.14 -20.80
CA ILE A 349 -20.14 -0.40 -19.72
C ILE A 349 -19.29 -0.86 -18.54
N LEU A 350 -18.13 -1.46 -18.82
CA LEU A 350 -17.19 -2.03 -17.85
C LEU A 350 -15.87 -1.28 -17.89
N GLN A 351 -15.55 -0.53 -16.84
CA GLN A 351 -14.33 0.25 -16.70
C GLN A 351 -13.44 -0.28 -15.58
N MET A 352 -12.19 0.15 -15.53
CA MET A 352 -11.23 -0.24 -14.49
C MET A 352 -10.44 0.95 -13.96
N VAL A 353 -10.28 0.97 -12.64
CA VAL A 353 -9.29 1.79 -11.93
C VAL A 353 -8.18 0.85 -11.48
N PHE A 354 -6.95 1.08 -11.96
CA PHE A 354 -5.79 0.23 -11.71
C PHE A 354 -5.17 0.52 -10.34
N GLN A 355 -4.44 -0.46 -9.81
CA GLN A 355 -3.78 -0.43 -8.51
C GLN A 355 -2.82 0.74 -8.33
N ASP A 356 -2.06 1.08 -9.35
CA ASP A 356 -1.10 2.19 -9.32
C ASP A 356 -1.58 3.35 -10.20
N PRO A 357 -2.07 4.45 -9.60
CA PRO A 357 -2.46 5.65 -10.34
C PRO A 357 -1.30 6.28 -11.09
N TYR A 358 -0.06 6.17 -10.57
CA TYR A 358 1.14 6.68 -11.23
C TYR A 358 1.41 5.97 -12.56
N ALA A 359 1.37 4.64 -12.55
CA ALA A 359 1.58 3.84 -13.76
C ALA A 359 0.40 3.95 -14.74
N SER A 360 -0.82 4.21 -14.23
CA SER A 360 -2.04 4.27 -15.06
C SER A 360 -2.28 5.62 -15.72
N LEU A 361 -1.75 6.70 -15.18
CA LEU A 361 -1.84 8.05 -15.73
C LEU A 361 -0.53 8.40 -16.42
N ASN A 362 -0.57 8.75 -17.71
CA ASN A 362 0.65 9.14 -18.43
C ASN A 362 1.24 10.43 -17.83
N PRO A 363 2.45 10.39 -17.24
CA PRO A 363 3.02 11.54 -16.54
C PRO A 363 3.38 12.72 -17.47
N ARG A 364 3.42 12.48 -18.79
CA ARG A 364 3.72 13.52 -19.80
C ARG A 364 2.48 14.25 -20.30
N LEU A 365 1.30 13.82 -19.90
CA LEU A 365 0.04 14.42 -20.31
C LEU A 365 -0.55 15.26 -19.17
N SER A 366 -1.16 16.40 -19.53
CA SER A 366 -1.97 17.17 -18.59
C SER A 366 -3.25 16.39 -18.22
N ILE A 367 -3.82 16.68 -17.06
CA ILE A 367 -5.08 16.06 -16.60
C ILE A 367 -6.19 16.29 -17.63
N GLN A 368 -6.25 17.47 -18.26
CA GLN A 368 -7.16 17.75 -19.36
C GLN A 368 -6.98 16.75 -20.51
N SER A 369 -5.73 16.48 -20.92
CA SER A 369 -5.45 15.55 -22.01
C SER A 369 -5.87 14.13 -21.67
N ILE A 370 -5.59 13.69 -20.45
CA ILE A 370 -5.97 12.35 -19.93
C ILE A 370 -7.48 12.16 -19.94
N LEU A 371 -8.26 13.13 -19.43
CA LEU A 371 -9.73 13.07 -19.43
C LEU A 371 -10.31 13.20 -20.84
N THR A 372 -9.74 14.09 -21.67
CA THR A 372 -10.19 14.29 -23.04
C THR A 372 -10.03 13.02 -23.89
N GLU A 373 -9.00 12.20 -23.64
CA GLU A 373 -8.82 10.92 -24.33
C GLU A 373 -10.00 9.97 -24.07
N ALA A 374 -10.45 9.83 -22.82
CA ALA A 374 -11.61 9.06 -22.46
C ALA A 374 -12.91 9.66 -23.05
N LEU A 375 -13.07 10.99 -22.95
CA LEU A 375 -14.24 11.71 -23.47
C LEU A 375 -14.37 11.62 -24.98
N ARG A 376 -13.28 11.63 -25.75
CA ARG A 376 -13.30 11.39 -27.21
C ARG A 376 -13.86 10.02 -27.56
N PHE A 377 -13.57 9.02 -26.75
CA PHE A 377 -14.13 7.70 -26.96
C PHE A 377 -15.63 7.65 -26.60
N ALA A 378 -16.04 8.34 -25.54
CA ALA A 378 -17.44 8.42 -25.13
C ALA A 378 -18.29 9.28 -26.09
N TYR A 379 -17.76 10.45 -26.47
CA TYR A 379 -18.44 11.50 -27.24
C TYR A 379 -17.65 11.89 -28.49
N PRO A 380 -17.54 11.01 -29.51
CA PRO A 380 -16.65 11.23 -30.67
C PRO A 380 -17.07 12.41 -31.56
N LYS A 381 -18.32 12.88 -31.45
CA LYS A 381 -18.84 14.01 -32.25
C LYS A 381 -18.75 15.35 -31.52
N ALA A 382 -18.36 15.37 -30.24
CA ALA A 382 -18.24 16.59 -29.47
C ALA A 382 -17.05 17.46 -29.92
N SER A 383 -17.17 18.77 -29.77
CA SER A 383 -16.13 19.74 -30.06
C SER A 383 -15.06 19.79 -28.95
N LYS A 384 -13.91 20.41 -29.22
CA LYS A 384 -12.88 20.64 -28.20
C LYS A 384 -13.38 21.43 -27.00
N LYS A 385 -14.27 22.39 -27.20
CA LYS A 385 -14.90 23.16 -26.10
C LYS A 385 -15.79 22.32 -25.24
N GLU A 386 -16.60 21.44 -25.85
CA GLU A 386 -17.46 20.50 -25.12
C GLU A 386 -16.64 19.48 -24.34
N TRP A 387 -15.56 18.90 -24.89
CA TRP A 387 -14.68 18.01 -24.14
C TRP A 387 -14.02 18.72 -22.96
N HIS A 388 -13.61 19.99 -23.12
CA HIS A 388 -13.07 20.77 -22.02
C HIS A 388 -14.10 20.98 -20.90
N HIS A 389 -15.33 21.32 -21.28
CA HIS A 389 -16.44 21.46 -20.32
C HIS A 389 -16.75 20.14 -19.60
N LEU A 390 -16.85 19.04 -20.33
CA LEU A 390 -17.06 17.70 -19.75
C LEU A 390 -15.91 17.28 -18.83
N ALA A 391 -14.66 17.61 -19.16
CA ALA A 391 -13.52 17.33 -18.31
C ALA A 391 -13.59 18.10 -16.97
N LYS A 392 -14.08 19.34 -16.97
CA LYS A 392 -14.35 20.10 -15.73
C LYS A 392 -15.38 19.39 -14.88
N LEU A 393 -16.52 19.00 -15.48
CA LEU A 393 -17.57 18.27 -14.76
C LEU A 393 -17.06 16.95 -14.17
N CYS A 394 -16.22 16.19 -14.91
CA CYS A 394 -15.62 14.97 -14.38
C CYS A 394 -14.73 15.22 -13.14
N LEU A 395 -14.01 16.34 -13.07
CA LEU A 395 -13.25 16.69 -11.85
C LEU A 395 -14.16 17.10 -10.70
N GLU A 396 -15.21 17.87 -10.96
CA GLU A 396 -16.21 18.28 -9.97
C GLU A 396 -16.93 17.06 -9.38
N GLU A 397 -17.30 16.06 -10.21
CA GLU A 397 -17.91 14.80 -9.77
C GLU A 397 -17.02 14.00 -8.78
N VAL A 398 -15.71 14.15 -8.87
CA VAL A 398 -14.77 13.53 -7.92
C VAL A 398 -14.26 14.49 -6.84
N CYS A 399 -14.94 15.61 -6.62
CA CYS A 399 -14.60 16.63 -5.64
C CYS A 399 -13.17 17.20 -5.81
N LEU A 400 -12.75 17.44 -7.06
CA LEU A 400 -11.50 18.11 -7.41
C LEU A 400 -11.75 19.47 -8.04
N ASN A 401 -10.84 20.45 -7.77
CA ASN A 401 -10.89 21.76 -8.40
C ASN A 401 -10.65 21.63 -9.92
N PRO A 402 -11.53 22.17 -10.79
CA PRO A 402 -11.35 22.20 -12.24
C PRO A 402 -10.04 22.83 -12.74
N GLU A 403 -9.40 23.70 -11.94
CA GLU A 403 -8.10 24.30 -12.28
C GLU A 403 -7.00 23.24 -12.46
N LEU A 404 -7.13 22.08 -11.81
CA LEU A 404 -6.21 20.97 -11.94
C LEU A 404 -6.13 20.39 -13.36
N LEU A 405 -7.05 20.74 -14.27
CA LEU A 405 -6.96 20.36 -15.69
C LEU A 405 -5.64 20.73 -16.34
N ASN A 406 -5.03 21.84 -15.91
CA ASN A 406 -3.77 22.35 -16.46
C ASN A 406 -2.52 21.68 -15.85
N PHE A 407 -2.68 20.91 -14.75
CA PHE A 407 -1.60 20.24 -14.06
C PHE A 407 -1.26 18.89 -14.72
N TYR A 408 -0.06 18.40 -14.43
CA TYR A 408 0.39 17.07 -14.81
C TYR A 408 0.20 16.09 -13.64
N ALA A 409 0.11 14.80 -13.93
CA ALA A 409 -0.14 13.79 -12.91
C ALA A 409 0.92 13.75 -11.79
N TYR A 410 2.18 14.10 -12.08
CA TYR A 410 3.26 14.13 -11.08
C TYR A 410 3.16 15.32 -10.10
N GLU A 411 2.40 16.37 -10.43
CA GLU A 411 2.20 17.54 -9.58
C GLU A 411 1.11 17.32 -8.53
N LEU A 412 0.29 16.27 -8.69
CA LEU A 412 -0.82 15.96 -7.82
C LEU A 412 -0.37 15.11 -6.62
N SER A 413 -1.09 15.24 -5.49
CA SER A 413 -1.00 14.31 -4.37
C SER A 413 -1.51 12.90 -4.74
N GLY A 414 -1.19 11.87 -3.92
CA GLY A 414 -1.66 10.50 -4.14
C GLY A 414 -3.19 10.39 -4.22
N GLY A 415 -3.88 11.07 -3.32
CA GLY A 415 -5.35 11.09 -3.29
C GLY A 415 -5.97 11.82 -4.49
N GLU A 416 -5.40 12.95 -4.93
CA GLU A 416 -5.85 13.66 -6.13
C GLU A 416 -5.64 12.81 -7.39
N ARG A 417 -4.49 12.13 -7.52
CA ARG A 417 -4.25 11.19 -8.63
C ARG A 417 -5.28 10.07 -8.65
N GLN A 418 -5.61 9.50 -7.50
CA GLN A 418 -6.62 8.45 -7.41
C GLN A 418 -7.99 8.97 -7.86
N ARG A 419 -8.39 10.16 -7.41
CA ARG A 419 -9.63 10.80 -7.85
C ARG A 419 -9.63 11.09 -9.35
N VAL A 420 -8.52 11.50 -9.95
CA VAL A 420 -8.39 11.66 -11.42
C VAL A 420 -8.53 10.32 -12.15
N ALA A 421 -7.97 9.23 -11.62
CA ALA A 421 -8.13 7.89 -12.19
C ALA A 421 -9.61 7.43 -12.15
N ILE A 422 -10.32 7.74 -11.06
CA ILE A 422 -11.77 7.52 -10.95
C ILE A 422 -12.52 8.41 -11.93
N ALA A 423 -12.20 9.72 -12.03
CA ALA A 423 -12.82 10.65 -12.99
C ALA A 423 -12.70 10.15 -14.43
N ARG A 424 -11.52 9.63 -14.80
CA ARG A 424 -11.30 9.02 -16.13
C ARG A 424 -12.21 7.82 -16.37
N ALA A 425 -12.43 6.97 -15.37
CA ALA A 425 -13.30 5.81 -15.49
C ALA A 425 -14.78 6.21 -15.63
N ILE A 426 -15.27 7.15 -14.81
CA ILE A 426 -16.67 7.60 -14.85
C ILE A 426 -17.00 8.49 -16.07
N ALA A 427 -16.00 9.10 -16.72
CA ALA A 427 -16.16 9.91 -17.93
C ALA A 427 -16.90 9.15 -19.06
N LEU A 428 -16.87 7.83 -19.06
CA LEU A 428 -17.57 6.98 -20.03
C LEU A 428 -18.99 6.60 -19.58
N LYS A 429 -19.42 7.04 -18.38
CA LYS A 429 -20.70 6.66 -17.75
C LYS A 429 -20.90 5.15 -17.71
N PRO A 430 -19.99 4.39 -17.10
CA PRO A 430 -20.08 2.93 -17.04
C PRO A 430 -21.24 2.48 -16.15
N LYS A 431 -21.58 1.19 -16.21
CA LYS A 431 -22.46 0.53 -15.23
C LYS A 431 -21.66 -0.23 -14.17
N ILE A 432 -20.46 -0.70 -14.54
CA ILE A 432 -19.60 -1.51 -13.70
C ILE A 432 -18.20 -0.90 -13.67
N ILE A 433 -17.62 -0.75 -12.49
CA ILE A 433 -16.23 -0.37 -12.33
C ILE A 433 -15.49 -1.47 -11.55
N LEU A 434 -14.43 -1.98 -12.17
CA LEU A 434 -13.42 -2.80 -11.51
C LEU A 434 -12.45 -1.88 -10.76
N LEU A 435 -12.34 -2.05 -9.48
CA LEU A 435 -11.46 -1.27 -8.61
C LEU A 435 -10.36 -2.21 -8.11
N ASP A 436 -9.15 -2.09 -8.65
CA ASP A 436 -8.00 -2.91 -8.26
C ASP A 436 -7.17 -2.16 -7.22
N GLU A 437 -7.33 -2.53 -5.96
CA GLU A 437 -6.67 -1.92 -4.80
C GLU A 437 -6.70 -0.38 -4.79
N PRO A 438 -7.86 0.27 -4.96
CA PRO A 438 -7.95 1.71 -5.21
C PRO A 438 -7.52 2.57 -4.03
N THR A 439 -7.27 1.99 -2.87
CA THR A 439 -6.96 2.73 -1.64
C THR A 439 -5.71 2.20 -0.91
N SER A 440 -4.97 1.23 -1.48
CA SER A 440 -3.87 0.54 -0.81
C SER A 440 -2.65 1.44 -0.49
N ALA A 441 -2.41 2.46 -1.32
CA ALA A 441 -1.29 3.39 -1.17
C ALA A 441 -1.68 4.73 -0.51
N LEU A 442 -2.90 4.82 0.05
CA LEU A 442 -3.44 6.04 0.64
C LEU A 442 -3.46 5.95 2.17
N ASP A 443 -3.22 7.06 2.83
CA ASP A 443 -3.46 7.14 4.28
C ASP A 443 -4.94 6.98 4.63
N LYS A 444 -5.24 6.66 5.89
CA LYS A 444 -6.60 6.29 6.32
C LYS A 444 -7.62 7.41 6.14
N SER A 445 -7.22 8.69 6.22
CA SER A 445 -8.12 9.82 6.02
C SER A 445 -8.51 9.96 4.54
N ILE A 446 -7.54 9.85 3.64
CA ILE A 446 -7.77 9.87 2.19
C ILE A 446 -8.50 8.60 1.74
N GLN A 447 -8.15 7.42 2.27
CA GLN A 447 -8.86 6.16 2.02
C GLN A 447 -10.34 6.30 2.30
N LYS A 448 -10.71 6.81 3.49
CA LYS A 448 -12.10 7.06 3.87
C LYS A 448 -12.80 7.99 2.88
N SER A 449 -12.17 9.12 2.54
CA SER A 449 -12.76 10.10 1.62
C SER A 449 -12.94 9.58 0.19
N VAL A 450 -12.08 8.65 -0.27
CA VAL A 450 -12.25 7.98 -1.57
C VAL A 450 -13.39 6.96 -1.52
N LEU A 451 -13.54 6.22 -0.41
CA LEU A 451 -14.66 5.28 -0.24
C LEU A 451 -16.02 6.02 -0.16
N GLU A 452 -16.08 7.13 0.56
CA GLU A 452 -17.26 8.02 0.60
C GLU A 452 -17.62 8.53 -0.80
N LEU A 453 -16.63 9.00 -1.57
CA LEU A 453 -16.82 9.39 -2.97
C LEU A 453 -17.38 8.25 -3.82
N LEU A 454 -16.83 7.03 -3.71
CA LEU A 454 -17.32 5.88 -4.48
C LEU A 454 -18.77 5.51 -4.13
N LEU A 455 -19.18 5.62 -2.85
CA LEU A 455 -20.57 5.42 -2.44
C LEU A 455 -21.51 6.51 -2.99
N ASP A 456 -21.09 7.77 -2.97
CA ASP A 456 -21.82 8.89 -3.55
C ASP A 456 -21.99 8.74 -5.06
N LEU A 457 -20.94 8.35 -5.78
CA LEU A 457 -20.99 8.05 -7.21
C LEU A 457 -21.90 6.85 -7.51
N GLN A 458 -21.88 5.81 -6.66
CA GLN A 458 -22.78 4.65 -6.79
C GLN A 458 -24.24 5.06 -6.69
N GLU A 459 -24.57 5.93 -5.75
CA GLU A 459 -25.94 6.42 -5.58
C GLU A 459 -26.40 7.29 -6.75
N LYS A 460 -25.56 8.24 -7.19
CA LYS A 460 -25.88 9.22 -8.24
C LYS A 460 -25.91 8.64 -9.66
N GLN A 461 -25.07 7.61 -9.93
CA GLN A 461 -24.85 7.09 -11.29
C GLN A 461 -25.24 5.63 -11.45
N ASP A 462 -25.89 5.01 -10.45
CA ASP A 462 -26.31 3.59 -10.44
C ASP A 462 -25.15 2.61 -10.71
N LEU A 463 -23.97 2.90 -10.17
CA LEU A 463 -22.77 2.09 -10.38
C LEU A 463 -22.80 0.80 -9.56
N SER A 464 -22.11 -0.22 -10.08
CA SER A 464 -21.81 -1.45 -9.36
C SER A 464 -20.31 -1.69 -9.37
N TYR A 465 -19.77 -2.25 -8.29
CA TYR A 465 -18.33 -2.39 -8.13
C TYR A 465 -17.90 -3.86 -8.00
N LEU A 466 -16.81 -4.20 -8.70
CA LEU A 466 -15.95 -5.33 -8.33
C LEU A 466 -14.71 -4.75 -7.64
N PHE A 467 -14.58 -4.96 -6.34
CA PHE A 467 -13.62 -4.30 -5.49
C PHE A 467 -12.54 -5.27 -5.02
N ILE A 468 -11.34 -5.17 -5.56
CA ILE A 468 -10.19 -5.95 -5.13
C ILE A 468 -9.48 -5.18 -4.01
N SER A 469 -9.26 -5.85 -2.87
CA SER A 469 -8.49 -5.29 -1.77
C SER A 469 -7.87 -6.39 -0.91
N HIS A 470 -6.76 -6.08 -0.28
CA HIS A 470 -6.20 -6.85 0.82
C HIS A 470 -6.65 -6.32 2.20
N ASP A 471 -7.27 -5.11 2.26
CA ASP A 471 -7.83 -4.54 3.49
C ASP A 471 -9.23 -5.13 3.74
N LEU A 472 -9.30 -6.10 4.65
CA LEU A 472 -10.53 -6.82 4.99
C LEU A 472 -11.59 -5.92 5.64
N ASP A 473 -11.18 -4.83 6.32
CA ASP A 473 -12.11 -3.89 6.90
C ASP A 473 -12.83 -3.08 5.84
N VAL A 474 -12.10 -2.67 4.78
CA VAL A 474 -12.70 -2.03 3.61
C VAL A 474 -13.71 -2.94 2.95
N ILE A 475 -13.35 -4.20 2.70
CA ILE A 475 -14.27 -5.19 2.09
C ILE A 475 -15.51 -5.38 2.95
N LYS A 476 -15.35 -5.52 4.28
CA LYS A 476 -16.47 -5.68 5.22
C LYS A 476 -17.41 -4.48 5.23
N ALA A 477 -16.88 -3.27 5.12
CA ALA A 477 -17.68 -2.04 5.17
C ALA A 477 -18.34 -1.70 3.83
N PHE A 478 -17.67 -1.97 2.71
CA PHE A 478 -18.02 -1.47 1.38
C PHE A 478 -18.77 -2.47 0.48
N CYS A 479 -18.60 -3.80 0.72
CA CYS A 479 -19.13 -4.82 -0.18
C CYS A 479 -20.35 -5.55 0.39
N ASP A 480 -21.20 -6.07 -0.51
CA ASP A 480 -22.37 -6.90 -0.18
C ASP A 480 -22.00 -8.38 -0.11
N LYS A 481 -21.15 -8.81 -1.06
CA LYS A 481 -20.66 -10.18 -1.19
C LYS A 481 -19.14 -10.19 -1.28
N VAL A 482 -18.56 -11.35 -1.04
CA VAL A 482 -17.12 -11.56 -1.18
C VAL A 482 -16.79 -12.84 -1.93
N LEU A 483 -15.79 -12.74 -2.81
CA LEU A 483 -15.09 -13.84 -3.48
C LEU A 483 -13.73 -14.03 -2.82
N VAL A 484 -13.46 -15.19 -2.27
CA VAL A 484 -12.16 -15.53 -1.66
C VAL A 484 -11.37 -16.36 -2.66
N ILE A 485 -10.19 -15.87 -3.06
CA ILE A 485 -9.33 -16.51 -4.04
C ILE A 485 -8.04 -17.01 -3.36
N SER A 486 -7.73 -18.28 -3.56
CA SER A 486 -6.47 -18.89 -3.12
C SER A 486 -5.91 -19.75 -4.25
N GLU A 487 -4.61 -19.61 -4.53
CA GLU A 487 -3.89 -20.40 -5.54
C GLU A 487 -4.62 -20.48 -6.91
N GLY A 488 -5.19 -19.36 -7.36
CA GLY A 488 -5.90 -19.28 -8.64
C GLY A 488 -7.27 -19.95 -8.67
N LYS A 489 -7.90 -20.22 -7.53
CA LYS A 489 -9.24 -20.80 -7.40
C LYS A 489 -10.11 -20.00 -6.45
N VAL A 490 -11.38 -19.90 -6.72
CA VAL A 490 -12.38 -19.41 -5.76
C VAL A 490 -12.63 -20.52 -4.74
N VAL A 491 -12.23 -20.28 -3.48
CA VAL A 491 -12.36 -21.25 -2.39
C VAL A 491 -13.62 -21.04 -1.57
N GLU A 492 -14.11 -19.80 -1.53
CA GLU A 492 -15.35 -19.45 -0.84
C GLU A 492 -16.00 -18.23 -1.46
N MET A 493 -17.34 -18.20 -1.51
CA MET A 493 -18.13 -17.07 -1.96
C MET A 493 -19.44 -17.00 -1.17
N GLY A 494 -19.86 -15.79 -0.80
CA GLY A 494 -21.12 -15.59 -0.09
C GLY A 494 -21.36 -14.13 0.28
N ALA A 495 -22.45 -13.88 1.00
CA ALA A 495 -22.70 -12.58 1.61
C ALA A 495 -21.60 -12.23 2.62
N ILE A 496 -21.27 -10.94 2.75
CA ILE A 496 -20.22 -10.48 3.67
C ILE A 496 -20.40 -11.03 5.08
N LYS A 497 -21.62 -10.95 5.64
CA LYS A 497 -21.91 -11.45 6.99
C LYS A 497 -21.63 -12.95 7.12
N GLU A 498 -22.05 -13.73 6.14
CA GLU A 498 -21.90 -15.20 6.20
C GLU A 498 -20.42 -15.61 6.17
N VAL A 499 -19.65 -15.04 5.24
CA VAL A 499 -18.24 -15.41 5.08
C VAL A 499 -17.36 -14.86 6.20
N PHE A 500 -17.64 -13.65 6.71
CA PHE A 500 -16.84 -13.03 7.76
C PHE A 500 -17.17 -13.54 9.16
N ASP A 501 -18.44 -13.84 9.44
CA ASP A 501 -18.87 -14.29 10.78
C ASP A 501 -18.80 -15.82 10.93
N ASN A 502 -18.93 -16.57 9.80
CA ASN A 502 -18.89 -18.04 9.80
C ASN A 502 -18.16 -18.60 8.57
N PRO A 503 -16.84 -18.34 8.43
CA PRO A 503 -16.06 -18.84 7.32
C PRO A 503 -16.01 -20.37 7.29
N LYS A 504 -16.26 -20.98 6.13
CA LYS A 504 -16.31 -22.43 5.95
C LYS A 504 -14.94 -23.00 5.56
N HIS A 505 -14.24 -22.32 4.64
CA HIS A 505 -12.97 -22.80 4.14
C HIS A 505 -11.81 -22.48 5.09
N ALA A 506 -10.88 -23.41 5.28
CA ALA A 506 -9.73 -23.24 6.19
C ALA A 506 -8.85 -22.03 5.85
N TYR A 507 -8.67 -21.76 4.54
CA TYR A 507 -7.95 -20.58 4.08
C TYR A 507 -8.66 -19.28 4.47
N THR A 508 -9.99 -19.21 4.29
CA THR A 508 -10.78 -18.02 4.68
C THR A 508 -10.68 -17.76 6.17
N LYS A 509 -10.73 -18.81 7.01
CA LYS A 509 -10.54 -18.69 8.47
C LYS A 509 -9.19 -18.04 8.78
N ARG A 510 -8.09 -18.59 8.25
CA ARG A 510 -6.74 -18.04 8.46
C ARG A 510 -6.61 -16.59 7.96
N LEU A 511 -7.21 -16.28 6.80
CA LEU A 511 -7.18 -14.93 6.23
C LEU A 511 -7.92 -13.93 7.13
N LEU A 512 -9.07 -14.30 7.69
CA LEU A 512 -9.86 -13.45 8.59
C LEU A 512 -9.24 -13.34 9.98
N GLU A 513 -8.58 -14.39 10.50
CA GLU A 513 -7.82 -14.37 11.75
C GLU A 513 -6.61 -13.43 11.67
N SER A 514 -6.06 -13.19 10.47
CA SER A 514 -4.98 -12.24 10.24
C SER A 514 -5.43 -10.77 10.23
N ARG A 515 -6.72 -10.51 10.43
CA ARG A 515 -7.26 -9.14 10.51
C ARG A 515 -6.72 -8.42 11.73
N LEU A 516 -6.09 -7.27 11.54
CA LEU A 516 -5.55 -6.41 12.60
C LEU A 516 -6.65 -5.76 13.44
#